data_dc988cce26b471175026314720a4e82f
#
_entry.id   dc988cce26b471175026314720a4e82f
#
_cell.length_a   1.000
_cell.length_b   1.000
_cell.length_c   1.000
_cell.angle_alpha   90.00
_cell.angle_beta   90.00
_cell.angle_gamma   90.00
#
_symmetry.space_group_name_H-M   'P 1'
#
loop_
_entity.id
_entity.type
_entity.pdbx_description
1 polymer ?
#
loop_
_entity_poly.entity_id
_entity_poly.type
_entity_poly.pdbx_seq_one_letter_code
_entity_poly.pdbx_strand_id
1 'polypeptide(L)'
;MKLTLSANAGLSIEIGGKRIWVDALHTRKQPGFSCVDENLQKQMLSHPDFRQPDIICYTHCHPDHYSRSLTEAACRIWPKAALLVPEEDMQPFSLGDLRITFFRLPHEGAQYADTLHYGIRIDHAGESILLTGDGAVGCEEMNGMAPNVIVVDFPWISLPKGRRVLLEKIRPGKIVVCHIPFAQDDVNSYREAAANAARQMENVYLLQEPLQTVEL
;
A
#
# COMPACT_ATOMS: atom_id res chain seq x y z
N MET A 1 -6.65 -13.73 -3.71
CA MET A 1 -5.67 -12.65 -3.53
C MET A 1 -5.16 -12.66 -2.10
N LYS A 2 -3.85 -12.43 -1.89
CA LYS A 2 -3.25 -12.44 -0.56
C LYS A 2 -2.37 -11.21 -0.38
N LEU A 3 -2.49 -10.53 0.77
CA LEU A 3 -1.71 -9.34 1.11
C LEU A 3 -0.97 -9.58 2.42
N THR A 4 0.32 -9.26 2.48
CA THR A 4 1.15 -9.37 3.69
C THR A 4 1.87 -8.04 3.94
N LEU A 5 1.69 -7.49 5.14
CA LEU A 5 2.29 -6.21 5.54
C LEU A 5 3.80 -6.38 5.78
N SER A 6 4.64 -5.50 5.23
CA SER A 6 6.01 -5.33 5.72
C SER A 6 6.01 -4.41 6.94
N ALA A 7 5.80 -3.14 6.74
CA ALA A 7 5.58 -2.13 7.76
C ALA A 7 4.82 -0.96 7.15
N ASN A 8 4.15 -0.16 7.97
CA ASN A 8 3.47 1.06 7.57
C ASN A 8 2.49 0.83 6.40
N ALA A 9 2.80 1.33 5.20
CA ALA A 9 2.03 1.12 3.98
C ALA A 9 2.57 -0.02 3.08
N GLY A 10 3.69 -0.61 3.45
CA GLY A 10 4.42 -1.56 2.60
C GLY A 10 3.79 -2.94 2.54
N LEU A 11 3.54 -3.46 1.34
CA LEU A 11 2.84 -4.72 1.11
C LEU A 11 3.57 -5.65 0.16
N SER A 12 3.48 -6.95 0.43
CA SER A 12 3.61 -8.01 -0.57
C SER A 12 2.22 -8.46 -0.97
N ILE A 13 1.92 -8.42 -2.26
CA ILE A 13 0.63 -8.78 -2.86
C ILE A 13 0.84 -10.00 -3.74
N GLU A 14 0.05 -11.07 -3.50
CA GLU A 14 0.00 -12.22 -4.38
C GLU A 14 -1.34 -12.25 -5.12
N ILE A 15 -1.26 -12.15 -6.45
CA ILE A 15 -2.41 -12.17 -7.36
C ILE A 15 -2.02 -12.86 -8.66
N GLY A 16 -2.83 -13.81 -9.13
CA GLY A 16 -2.54 -14.54 -10.35
C GLY A 16 -1.22 -15.32 -10.36
N GLY A 17 -0.76 -15.77 -9.19
CA GLY A 17 0.54 -16.44 -9.04
C GLY A 17 1.74 -15.51 -9.21
N LYS A 18 1.52 -14.19 -9.26
CA LYS A 18 2.55 -13.15 -9.30
C LYS A 18 2.69 -12.49 -7.94
N ARG A 19 3.91 -12.10 -7.59
CA ARG A 19 4.23 -11.40 -6.35
C ARG A 19 4.70 -9.99 -6.63
N ILE A 20 3.96 -9.02 -6.11
CA ILE A 20 4.20 -7.60 -6.29
C ILE A 20 4.49 -6.99 -4.91
N TRP A 21 5.61 -6.32 -4.77
CA TRP A 21 5.89 -5.51 -3.61
C TRP A 21 5.51 -4.06 -3.91
N VAL A 22 4.65 -3.49 -3.09
CA VAL A 22 4.26 -2.08 -3.18
C VAL A 22 4.68 -1.38 -1.91
N ASP A 23 5.48 -0.32 -1.99
CA ASP A 23 6.02 0.47 -0.86
C ASP A 23 6.72 -0.39 0.23
N ALA A 24 7.08 -1.63 -0.08
CA ALA A 24 7.49 -2.63 0.90
C ALA A 24 8.87 -2.40 1.51
N LEU A 25 9.71 -1.57 0.88
CA LEU A 25 11.10 -1.32 1.26
C LEU A 25 11.31 0.15 1.59
N HIS A 26 11.14 0.50 2.85
CA HIS A 26 11.18 1.88 3.32
C HIS A 26 11.88 2.04 4.67
N THR A 27 12.17 3.26 5.04
CA THR A 27 12.73 3.65 6.33
C THR A 27 11.69 4.42 7.15
N ARG A 28 12.11 5.16 8.14
CA ARG A 28 11.21 5.97 8.97
C ARG A 28 11.25 7.44 8.52
N LYS A 29 10.08 8.03 8.28
CA LYS A 29 9.94 9.45 7.98
C LYS A 29 9.97 10.30 9.25
N GLN A 30 9.25 9.86 10.28
CA GLN A 30 9.16 10.55 11.58
C GLN A 30 8.75 9.59 12.70
N PRO A 31 8.93 9.96 13.99
CA PRO A 31 8.38 9.19 15.10
C PRO A 31 6.88 8.94 14.94
N GLY A 32 6.41 7.75 15.35
CA GLY A 32 5.00 7.36 15.20
C GLY A 32 4.67 6.66 13.89
N PHE A 33 5.68 6.47 12.99
CA PHE A 33 5.56 5.56 11.85
C PHE A 33 6.47 4.34 12.04
N SER A 34 5.95 3.18 11.73
CA SER A 34 6.76 1.95 11.70
C SER A 34 7.63 1.91 10.47
N CYS A 35 8.73 1.18 10.51
CA CYS A 35 9.65 1.07 9.38
C CYS A 35 10.21 -0.34 9.24
N VAL A 36 10.81 -0.61 8.09
CA VAL A 36 11.54 -1.84 7.81
C VAL A 36 12.95 -1.72 8.39
N ASP A 37 13.09 -2.04 9.69
CA ASP A 37 14.38 -2.08 10.38
C ASP A 37 15.18 -3.33 10.02
N GLU A 38 16.41 -3.44 10.51
CA GLU A 38 17.30 -4.59 10.21
C GLU A 38 16.73 -5.95 10.65
N ASN A 39 15.97 -5.96 11.76
CA ASN A 39 15.37 -7.19 12.26
C ASN A 39 14.22 -7.63 11.35
N LEU A 40 13.34 -6.70 11.00
CA LEU A 40 12.24 -6.97 10.08
C LEU A 40 12.73 -7.33 8.67
N GLN A 41 13.81 -6.70 8.19
CA GLN A 41 14.46 -7.10 6.92
C GLN A 41 14.87 -8.57 6.92
N LYS A 42 15.51 -9.05 8.01
CA LYS A 42 15.92 -10.47 8.15
C LYS A 42 14.69 -11.39 8.17
N GLN A 43 13.63 -11.00 8.84
CA GLN A 43 12.37 -11.74 8.88
C GLN A 43 11.72 -11.80 7.49
N MET A 44 11.64 -10.67 6.77
CA MET A 44 11.12 -10.59 5.40
C MET A 44 11.90 -11.52 4.46
N LEU A 45 13.23 -11.54 4.51
CA LEU A 45 14.05 -12.40 3.66
C LEU A 45 13.78 -13.90 3.88
N SER A 46 13.34 -14.30 5.07
CA SER A 46 12.97 -15.69 5.38
C SER A 46 11.46 -15.97 5.17
N HIS A 47 10.62 -14.93 5.10
CA HIS A 47 9.18 -15.07 4.97
C HIS A 47 8.78 -15.45 3.53
N PRO A 48 7.93 -16.46 3.32
CA PRO A 48 7.57 -16.92 1.97
C PRO A 48 6.97 -15.82 1.09
N ASP A 49 6.18 -14.90 1.66
CA ASP A 49 5.52 -13.84 0.92
C ASP A 49 6.47 -12.69 0.52
N PHE A 50 7.65 -12.61 1.15
CA PHE A 50 8.68 -11.62 0.81
C PHE A 50 9.89 -12.26 0.11
N ARG A 51 9.67 -13.30 -0.69
CA ARG A 51 10.71 -13.95 -1.50
C ARG A 51 10.35 -13.90 -2.97
N GLN A 52 11.35 -13.69 -3.83
CA GLN A 52 11.21 -13.74 -5.27
C GLN A 52 10.06 -12.88 -5.81
N PRO A 53 10.06 -11.55 -5.56
CA PRO A 53 9.08 -10.68 -6.18
C PRO A 53 9.23 -10.72 -7.71
N ASP A 54 8.11 -10.70 -8.42
CA ASP A 54 8.09 -10.46 -9.87
C ASP A 54 8.22 -8.95 -10.16
N ILE A 55 7.66 -8.11 -9.28
CA ILE A 55 7.61 -6.66 -9.43
C ILE A 55 7.84 -5.99 -8.07
N ILE A 56 8.63 -4.92 -8.07
CA ILE A 56 8.83 -4.00 -6.95
C ILE A 56 8.38 -2.62 -7.45
N CYS A 57 7.38 -2.01 -6.84
CA CYS A 57 6.86 -0.71 -7.24
C CYS A 57 6.53 0.17 -6.03
N TYR A 58 6.36 1.46 -6.31
CA TYR A 58 6.16 2.47 -5.28
C TYR A 58 5.08 3.46 -5.69
N THR A 59 4.31 3.94 -4.70
CA THR A 59 3.31 5.00 -4.89
C THR A 59 3.98 6.37 -4.98
N HIS A 60 5.00 6.61 -4.16
CA HIS A 60 5.80 7.83 -4.13
C HIS A 60 7.12 7.61 -3.37
N CYS A 61 7.97 8.65 -3.33
CA CYS A 61 9.33 8.53 -2.80
C CYS A 61 9.56 9.12 -1.41
N HIS A 62 8.53 9.27 -0.56
CA HIS A 62 8.76 9.61 0.84
C HIS A 62 9.48 8.48 1.59
N PRO A 63 10.28 8.80 2.63
CA PRO A 63 11.11 7.80 3.33
C PRO A 63 10.34 6.65 3.96
N ASP A 64 9.07 6.84 4.30
CA ASP A 64 8.17 5.84 4.87
C ASP A 64 7.41 5.00 3.83
N HIS A 65 7.71 5.19 2.54
CA HIS A 65 7.26 4.37 1.41
C HIS A 65 8.41 3.83 0.58
N TYR A 66 9.50 4.57 0.46
CA TYR A 66 10.63 4.24 -0.41
C TYR A 66 11.97 4.41 0.30
N SER A 67 12.84 3.42 0.15
CA SER A 67 14.26 3.51 0.48
C SER A 67 15.09 3.04 -0.69
N ARG A 68 15.86 3.96 -1.28
CA ARG A 68 16.75 3.64 -2.40
C ARG A 68 17.73 2.52 -2.05
N SER A 69 18.36 2.59 -0.88
CA SER A 69 19.37 1.60 -0.47
C SER A 69 18.79 0.21 -0.28
N LEU A 70 17.59 0.09 0.34
CA LEU A 70 16.89 -1.19 0.51
C LEU A 70 16.42 -1.74 -0.83
N THR A 71 15.91 -0.89 -1.72
CA THR A 71 15.49 -1.26 -3.06
C THR A 71 16.64 -1.80 -3.89
N GLU A 72 17.78 -1.10 -3.91
CA GLU A 72 18.98 -1.56 -4.60
C GLU A 72 19.52 -2.88 -4.04
N ALA A 73 19.42 -3.09 -2.71
CA ALA A 73 19.78 -4.35 -2.08
C ALA A 73 18.86 -5.49 -2.53
N ALA A 74 17.54 -5.25 -2.55
CA ALA A 74 16.56 -6.23 -3.02
C ALA A 74 16.77 -6.58 -4.51
N CYS A 75 17.01 -5.60 -5.37
CA CYS A 75 17.29 -5.82 -6.79
C CYS A 75 18.58 -6.63 -7.03
N ARG A 76 19.57 -6.52 -6.14
CA ARG A 76 20.76 -7.42 -6.21
C ARG A 76 20.44 -8.87 -5.86
N ILE A 77 19.51 -9.09 -4.91
CA ILE A 77 19.06 -10.44 -4.52
C ILE A 77 18.12 -11.04 -5.59
N TRP A 78 17.24 -10.22 -6.13
CA TRP A 78 16.22 -10.63 -7.13
C TRP A 78 16.35 -9.82 -8.42
N PRO A 79 17.40 -10.05 -9.21
CA PRO A 79 17.70 -9.24 -10.40
C PRO A 79 16.70 -9.40 -11.55
N LYS A 80 15.75 -10.34 -11.44
CA LYS A 80 14.68 -10.54 -12.43
C LYS A 80 13.40 -9.76 -12.10
N ALA A 81 13.29 -9.20 -10.90
CA ALA A 81 12.15 -8.38 -10.53
C ALA A 81 12.12 -7.08 -11.37
N ALA A 82 10.97 -6.77 -11.94
CA ALA A 82 10.76 -5.47 -12.57
C ALA A 82 10.71 -4.38 -11.48
N LEU A 83 11.45 -3.29 -11.68
CA LEU A 83 11.46 -2.15 -10.76
C LEU A 83 10.71 -0.96 -11.38
N LEU A 84 9.69 -0.46 -10.68
CA LEU A 84 8.85 0.65 -11.09
C LEU A 84 8.88 1.72 -9.99
N VAL A 85 9.76 2.72 -10.15
CA VAL A 85 9.87 3.87 -9.25
C VAL A 85 9.12 5.06 -9.88
N PRO A 86 8.39 5.86 -9.10
CA PRO A 86 7.64 7.01 -9.61
C PRO A 86 8.48 7.99 -10.43
N GLU A 87 8.04 8.26 -11.65
CA GLU A 87 8.54 9.24 -12.60
C GLU A 87 7.38 10.11 -13.10
N GLU A 88 7.63 11.24 -13.75
CA GLU A 88 6.56 12.18 -14.14
C GLU A 88 5.47 11.55 -15.03
N ASP A 89 5.87 10.63 -15.93
CA ASP A 89 4.99 10.01 -16.92
C ASP A 89 4.98 8.47 -16.77
N MET A 90 4.51 7.96 -15.62
CA MET A 90 4.38 6.53 -15.40
C MET A 90 3.47 5.88 -16.45
N GLN A 91 4.02 4.95 -17.23
CA GLN A 91 3.27 4.18 -18.20
C GLN A 91 2.71 2.90 -17.56
N PRO A 92 1.57 2.39 -18.03
CA PRO A 92 1.08 1.08 -17.62
C PRO A 92 2.12 -0.02 -17.87
N PHE A 93 2.28 -0.92 -16.91
CA PHE A 93 3.18 -2.07 -17.01
C PHE A 93 2.38 -3.36 -17.08
N SER A 94 2.83 -4.33 -17.89
CA SER A 94 2.19 -5.65 -17.99
C SER A 94 3.21 -6.77 -17.84
N LEU A 95 2.80 -7.83 -17.14
CA LEU A 95 3.57 -9.06 -16.99
C LEU A 95 2.66 -10.28 -17.19
N GLY A 96 2.61 -10.81 -18.39
CA GLY A 96 1.58 -11.77 -18.83
C GLY A 96 0.20 -11.11 -18.77
N ASP A 97 -0.76 -11.74 -18.09
CA ASP A 97 -2.12 -11.24 -17.93
C ASP A 97 -2.29 -10.23 -16.79
N LEU A 98 -1.23 -9.98 -16.02
CA LEU A 98 -1.23 -8.98 -14.96
C LEU A 98 -0.95 -7.60 -15.57
N ARG A 99 -1.77 -6.61 -15.19
CA ARG A 99 -1.60 -5.22 -15.60
C ARG A 99 -1.52 -4.30 -14.38
N ILE A 100 -0.52 -3.44 -14.35
CA ILE A 100 -0.38 -2.36 -13.37
C ILE A 100 -0.61 -1.03 -14.07
N THR A 101 -1.50 -0.21 -13.52
CA THR A 101 -1.79 1.14 -14.01
C THR A 101 -1.53 2.14 -12.88
N PHE A 102 -0.74 3.15 -13.20
CA PHE A 102 -0.46 4.28 -12.32
C PHE A 102 -1.36 5.45 -12.72
N PHE A 103 -1.92 6.15 -11.74
CA PHE A 103 -2.70 7.37 -11.99
C PHE A 103 -2.39 8.39 -10.90
N ARG A 104 -2.27 9.64 -11.32
CA ARG A 104 -1.92 10.73 -10.40
C ARG A 104 -3.00 10.87 -9.33
N LEU A 105 -2.55 10.95 -8.08
CA LEU A 105 -3.39 11.29 -6.93
C LEU A 105 -2.78 12.47 -6.19
N PRO A 106 -3.59 13.42 -5.71
CA PRO A 106 -3.10 14.42 -4.78
C PRO A 106 -2.64 13.73 -3.49
N HIS A 107 -1.49 14.13 -2.97
CA HIS A 107 -1.01 13.64 -1.67
C HIS A 107 -1.75 14.32 -0.52
N GLU A 108 -2.00 13.59 0.57
CA GLU A 108 -2.61 14.15 1.78
C GLU A 108 -1.69 15.20 2.41
N GLY A 109 -2.27 16.36 2.78
CA GLY A 109 -1.56 17.48 3.39
C GLY A 109 -1.05 18.50 2.39
N ALA A 110 -1.45 19.77 2.61
CA ALA A 110 -1.12 20.89 1.72
C ALA A 110 0.40 21.10 1.51
N GLN A 111 1.23 20.75 2.50
CA GLN A 111 2.69 20.83 2.41
C GLN A 111 3.30 19.84 1.41
N TYR A 112 2.52 18.88 0.94
CA TYR A 112 2.93 17.84 -0.02
C TYR A 112 2.27 17.99 -1.39
N ALA A 113 1.67 19.14 -1.69
CA ALA A 113 0.94 19.38 -2.94
C ALA A 113 1.78 19.12 -4.20
N ASP A 114 3.10 19.35 -4.13
CA ASP A 114 4.04 19.13 -5.24
C ASP A 114 4.66 17.73 -5.24
N THR A 115 4.22 16.82 -4.34
CA THR A 115 4.74 15.46 -4.29
C THR A 115 4.28 14.67 -5.51
N LEU A 116 5.24 14.05 -6.20
CA LEU A 116 4.96 13.09 -7.26
C LEU A 116 4.38 11.82 -6.64
N HIS A 117 3.06 11.69 -6.66
CA HIS A 117 2.32 10.63 -6.01
C HIS A 117 1.33 9.96 -6.95
N TYR A 118 1.26 8.62 -6.89
CA TYR A 118 0.38 7.79 -7.71
C TYR A 118 -0.47 6.85 -6.87
N GLY A 119 -1.73 6.71 -7.25
CA GLY A 119 -2.47 5.50 -6.98
C GLY A 119 -2.02 4.38 -7.92
N ILE A 120 -2.08 3.16 -7.45
CA ILE A 120 -1.70 1.96 -8.22
C ILE A 120 -2.91 1.04 -8.32
N ARG A 121 -3.33 0.73 -9.55
CA ARG A 121 -4.32 -0.31 -9.83
C ARG A 121 -3.63 -1.53 -10.43
N ILE A 122 -3.89 -2.71 -9.86
CA ILE A 122 -3.40 -3.99 -10.35
C ILE A 122 -4.61 -4.84 -10.75
N ASP A 123 -4.64 -5.27 -12.00
CA ASP A 123 -5.70 -6.08 -12.55
C ASP A 123 -5.14 -7.43 -13.02
N HIS A 124 -5.86 -8.53 -12.74
CA HIS A 124 -5.57 -9.88 -13.26
C HIS A 124 -6.84 -10.70 -13.35
N ALA A 125 -7.19 -11.21 -14.54
CA ALA A 125 -8.28 -12.16 -14.79
C ALA A 125 -9.62 -11.82 -14.09
N GLY A 126 -10.00 -10.53 -14.07
CA GLY A 126 -11.24 -10.05 -13.44
C GLY A 126 -11.11 -9.72 -11.95
N GLU A 127 -9.99 -10.04 -11.31
CA GLU A 127 -9.65 -9.52 -10.00
C GLU A 127 -8.94 -8.17 -10.11
N SER A 128 -9.21 -7.27 -9.18
CA SER A 128 -8.57 -5.95 -9.14
C SER A 128 -8.28 -5.48 -7.74
N ILE A 129 -7.13 -4.86 -7.55
CA ILE A 129 -6.75 -4.17 -6.32
C ILE A 129 -6.31 -2.75 -6.64
N LEU A 130 -6.75 -1.81 -5.82
CA LEU A 130 -6.43 -0.40 -5.90
C LEU A 130 -5.69 0.02 -4.62
N LEU A 131 -4.51 0.64 -4.76
CA LEU A 131 -3.74 1.16 -3.63
C LEU A 131 -3.69 2.68 -3.73
N THR A 132 -4.02 3.36 -2.63
CA THR A 132 -4.05 4.82 -2.60
C THR A 132 -2.72 5.45 -2.21
N GLY A 133 -1.80 4.69 -1.58
CA GLY A 133 -0.67 5.30 -0.87
C GLY A 133 -1.17 6.35 0.10
N ASP A 134 -0.48 7.49 0.18
CA ASP A 134 -0.86 8.66 0.97
C ASP A 134 -1.83 9.59 0.20
N GLY A 135 -2.71 9.03 -0.62
CA GLY A 135 -3.69 9.81 -1.40
C GLY A 135 -4.64 10.62 -0.54
N ALA A 136 -4.89 11.87 -0.92
CA ALA A 136 -5.73 12.81 -0.19
C ALA A 136 -7.13 12.24 0.08
N VAL A 137 -7.55 12.26 1.34
CA VAL A 137 -8.80 11.65 1.77
C VAL A 137 -10.01 12.26 1.04
N GLY A 138 -10.73 11.41 0.34
CA GLY A 138 -11.90 11.78 -0.42
C GLY A 138 -11.60 12.57 -1.70
N CYS A 139 -10.43 12.37 -2.30
CA CYS A 139 -10.13 12.81 -3.66
C CYS A 139 -11.04 12.09 -4.68
N GLU A 140 -11.23 12.69 -5.86
CA GLU A 140 -12.26 12.26 -6.82
C GLU A 140 -11.71 11.34 -7.93
N GLU A 141 -10.40 11.25 -8.07
CA GLU A 141 -9.70 10.55 -9.14
C GLU A 141 -10.03 9.05 -9.19
N MET A 142 -10.49 8.50 -8.08
CA MET A 142 -10.86 7.08 -7.94
C MET A 142 -12.36 6.82 -8.06
N ASN A 143 -13.19 7.86 -8.27
CA ASN A 143 -14.63 7.70 -8.37
C ASN A 143 -15.03 6.74 -9.50
N GLY A 144 -15.89 5.77 -9.19
CA GLY A 144 -16.39 4.78 -10.15
C GLY A 144 -15.43 3.63 -10.47
N MET A 145 -14.23 3.56 -9.88
CA MET A 145 -13.26 2.49 -10.18
C MET A 145 -13.70 1.11 -9.71
N ALA A 146 -14.51 1.00 -8.67
CA ALA A 146 -15.13 -0.23 -8.14
C ALA A 146 -14.17 -1.46 -8.10
N PRO A 147 -13.00 -1.37 -7.43
CA PRO A 147 -12.08 -2.50 -7.35
C PRO A 147 -12.65 -3.63 -6.46
N ASN A 148 -12.21 -4.88 -6.66
CA ASN A 148 -12.54 -5.95 -5.72
C ASN A 148 -11.97 -5.66 -4.33
N VAL A 149 -10.76 -5.12 -4.28
CA VAL A 149 -10.07 -4.72 -3.03
C VAL A 149 -9.53 -3.30 -3.19
N ILE A 150 -9.68 -2.47 -2.16
CA ILE A 150 -8.95 -1.21 -2.04
C ILE A 150 -8.04 -1.26 -0.81
N VAL A 151 -6.82 -0.77 -0.96
CA VAL A 151 -5.89 -0.53 0.16
C VAL A 151 -5.81 0.96 0.40
N VAL A 152 -6.10 1.39 1.62
CA VAL A 152 -6.11 2.80 2.04
C VAL A 152 -5.34 2.97 3.35
N ASP A 153 -4.88 4.18 3.62
CA ASP A 153 -4.41 4.58 4.93
C ASP A 153 -5.59 4.79 5.91
N PHE A 154 -5.34 4.73 7.22
CA PHE A 154 -6.41 4.75 8.24
C PHE A 154 -7.28 6.01 8.24
N PRO A 155 -6.84 7.23 7.85
CA PRO A 155 -7.71 8.41 7.73
C PRO A 155 -8.90 8.23 6.79
N TRP A 156 -8.77 7.41 5.75
CA TRP A 156 -9.88 7.12 4.84
C TRP A 156 -11.09 6.49 5.53
N ILE A 157 -10.87 5.66 6.54
CA ILE A 157 -11.97 5.05 7.29
C ILE A 157 -12.31 5.82 8.56
N SER A 158 -11.39 6.62 9.12
CA SER A 158 -11.60 7.38 10.35
C SER A 158 -12.38 8.68 10.10
N LEU A 159 -12.17 9.30 8.94
CA LEU A 159 -12.84 10.55 8.60
C LEU A 159 -14.17 10.33 7.86
N PRO A 160 -15.26 11.03 8.22
CA PRO A 160 -16.57 10.88 7.56
C PRO A 160 -16.52 11.09 6.04
N LYS A 161 -15.70 12.04 5.56
CA LYS A 161 -15.52 12.30 4.13
C LYS A 161 -14.97 11.07 3.41
N GLY A 162 -13.92 10.45 3.96
CA GLY A 162 -13.28 9.26 3.38
C GLY A 162 -14.26 8.08 3.31
N ARG A 163 -14.95 7.77 4.42
CA ARG A 163 -15.98 6.72 4.45
C ARG A 163 -17.04 6.91 3.39
N ARG A 164 -17.57 8.14 3.27
CA ARG A 164 -18.59 8.47 2.26
C ARG A 164 -18.08 8.21 0.85
N VAL A 165 -16.87 8.66 0.52
CA VAL A 165 -16.30 8.47 -0.82
C VAL A 165 -16.03 6.99 -1.08
N LEU A 166 -15.49 6.24 -0.12
CA LEU A 166 -15.31 4.79 -0.24
C LEU A 166 -16.63 4.08 -0.56
N LEU A 167 -17.66 4.33 0.22
CA LEU A 167 -18.92 3.58 0.14
C LEU A 167 -19.82 4.03 -1.02
N GLU A 168 -19.85 5.32 -1.34
CA GLU A 168 -20.80 5.88 -2.31
C GLU A 168 -20.17 6.09 -3.71
N LYS A 169 -18.88 6.40 -3.78
CA LYS A 169 -18.21 6.81 -5.02
C LYS A 169 -17.29 5.75 -5.58
N ILE A 170 -16.39 5.19 -4.76
CA ILE A 170 -15.44 4.16 -5.22
C ILE A 170 -16.11 2.79 -5.22
N ARG A 171 -16.81 2.43 -4.15
CA ARG A 171 -17.58 1.18 -3.98
C ARG A 171 -16.73 -0.09 -4.14
N PRO A 172 -15.66 -0.26 -3.35
CA PRO A 172 -14.85 -1.47 -3.38
C PRO A 172 -15.62 -2.66 -2.78
N GLY A 173 -15.25 -3.88 -3.18
CA GLY A 173 -15.77 -5.11 -2.57
C GLY A 173 -15.26 -5.33 -1.14
N LYS A 174 -13.97 -5.05 -0.90
CA LYS A 174 -13.29 -5.15 0.40
C LYS A 174 -12.36 -3.96 0.60
N ILE A 175 -12.14 -3.58 1.86
CA ILE A 175 -11.26 -2.48 2.25
C ILE A 175 -10.16 -3.05 3.15
N VAL A 176 -8.91 -2.91 2.74
CA VAL A 176 -7.73 -3.21 3.56
C VAL A 176 -7.15 -1.87 4.02
N VAL A 177 -6.89 -1.77 5.31
CA VAL A 177 -6.35 -0.55 5.91
C VAL A 177 -4.92 -0.82 6.39
N CYS A 178 -4.00 -0.04 5.91
CA CYS A 178 -2.61 -0.01 6.32
C CYS A 178 -2.21 1.39 6.83
N HIS A 179 -0.92 1.69 6.86
CA HIS A 179 -0.39 2.95 7.40
C HIS A 179 -0.81 3.18 8.86
N ILE A 180 -0.92 2.06 9.59
CA ILE A 180 -1.20 2.04 11.03
C ILE A 180 0.10 1.61 11.70
N PRO A 181 0.60 2.38 12.67
CA PRO A 181 1.85 2.04 13.36
C PRO A 181 1.74 0.72 14.13
N PHE A 182 2.85 0.02 14.28
CA PHE A 182 2.95 -1.10 15.21
C PHE A 182 2.74 -0.63 16.65
N ALA A 183 2.40 -1.52 17.55
CA ALA A 183 2.06 -1.15 18.94
C ALA A 183 3.15 -0.34 19.65
N GLN A 184 4.43 -0.67 19.42
CA GLN A 184 5.57 0.03 20.01
C GLN A 184 5.82 1.43 19.42
N ASP A 185 5.29 1.71 18.23
CA ASP A 185 5.47 2.99 17.53
C ASP A 185 4.23 3.90 17.64
N ASP A 186 3.11 3.39 18.16
CA ASP A 186 1.81 4.11 18.19
C ASP A 186 1.73 5.14 19.34
N VAL A 187 2.39 6.26 19.14
CA VAL A 187 2.39 7.38 20.10
C VAL A 187 1.12 8.24 20.07
N ASN A 188 0.26 8.04 19.05
CA ASN A 188 -0.93 8.87 18.80
C ASN A 188 -2.26 8.10 18.90
N SER A 189 -2.25 6.86 19.36
CA SER A 189 -3.45 5.99 19.43
C SER A 189 -4.15 5.77 18.08
N TYR A 190 -3.39 5.76 16.98
CA TYR A 190 -3.94 5.52 15.64
C TYR A 190 -4.52 4.12 15.49
N ARG A 191 -3.97 3.13 16.17
CA ARG A 191 -4.50 1.75 16.20
C ARG A 191 -5.90 1.70 16.77
N GLU A 192 -6.13 2.38 17.88
CA GLU A 192 -7.45 2.45 18.49
C GLU A 192 -8.44 3.21 17.60
N ALA A 193 -8.03 4.33 17.03
CA ALA A 193 -8.86 5.11 16.09
C ALA A 193 -9.26 4.28 14.88
N ALA A 194 -8.31 3.55 14.26
CA ALA A 194 -8.57 2.67 13.13
C ALA A 194 -9.52 1.52 13.51
N ALA A 195 -9.30 0.87 14.66
CA ALA A 195 -10.15 -0.21 15.14
C ALA A 195 -11.60 0.27 15.42
N ASN A 196 -11.77 1.45 16.01
CA ASN A 196 -13.09 2.05 16.27
C ASN A 196 -13.81 2.39 14.97
N ALA A 197 -13.10 2.90 13.97
CA ALA A 197 -13.66 3.20 12.65
C ALA A 197 -14.07 1.93 11.90
N ALA A 198 -13.22 0.90 11.89
CA ALA A 198 -13.47 -0.36 11.21
C ALA A 198 -14.71 -1.09 11.74
N ARG A 199 -15.00 -1.02 13.05
CA ARG A 199 -16.23 -1.61 13.65
C ARG A 199 -17.53 -1.02 13.10
N GLN A 200 -17.47 0.15 12.48
CA GLN A 200 -18.63 0.85 11.91
C GLN A 200 -18.84 0.55 10.43
N MET A 201 -18.01 -0.31 9.85
CA MET A 201 -18.01 -0.61 8.41
C MET A 201 -17.96 -2.12 8.20
N GLU A 202 -18.46 -2.58 7.05
CA GLU A 202 -18.39 -3.98 6.64
C GLU A 202 -17.18 -4.22 5.73
N ASN A 203 -16.69 -5.46 5.71
CA ASN A 203 -15.60 -5.90 4.83
C ASN A 203 -14.29 -5.09 4.97
N VAL A 204 -13.98 -4.64 6.19
CA VAL A 204 -12.77 -3.90 6.53
C VAL A 204 -11.77 -4.79 7.24
N TYR A 205 -10.53 -4.82 6.77
CA TYR A 205 -9.41 -5.60 7.31
C TYR A 205 -8.28 -4.66 7.70
N LEU A 206 -7.83 -4.72 8.95
CA LEU A 206 -6.73 -3.89 9.44
C LEU A 206 -5.41 -4.67 9.41
N LEU A 207 -4.38 -4.10 8.81
CA LEU A 207 -3.01 -4.58 8.86
C LEU A 207 -2.21 -3.70 9.83
N GLN A 208 -1.82 -4.26 10.99
CA GLN A 208 -1.24 -3.52 12.11
C GLN A 208 -0.02 -4.19 12.72
N GLU A 209 0.31 -5.41 12.29
CA GLU A 209 1.44 -6.17 12.83
C GLU A 209 2.41 -6.52 11.71
N PRO A 210 3.73 -6.59 11.98
CA PRO A 210 4.70 -6.98 10.98
C PRO A 210 4.39 -8.39 10.46
N LEU A 211 4.48 -8.56 9.15
CA LEU A 211 4.21 -9.82 8.45
C LEU A 211 2.79 -10.37 8.62
N GLN A 212 1.86 -9.54 9.12
CA GLN A 212 0.44 -9.89 9.16
C GLN A 212 -0.10 -10.08 7.74
N THR A 213 -0.88 -11.15 7.58
CA THR A 213 -1.44 -11.55 6.28
C THR A 213 -2.97 -11.52 6.31
N VAL A 214 -3.56 -11.13 5.19
CA VAL A 214 -4.99 -11.27 4.89
C VAL A 214 -5.18 -11.98 3.56
N GLU A 215 -6.08 -12.98 3.53
CA GLU A 215 -6.54 -13.64 2.31
C GLU A 215 -7.93 -13.12 1.96
N LEU A 216 -8.13 -12.73 0.68
CA LEU A 216 -9.29 -11.97 0.23
C LEU A 216 -10.03 -12.64 -0.92
#